data_12bb3eddc06b459d4a2cae7f5a6be33d
#
_entry.id   12bb3eddc06b459d4a2cae7f5a6be33d
#
_cell.length_a   1.000
_cell.length_b   1.000
_cell.length_c   1.000
_cell.angle_alpha   90.00
_cell.angle_beta   90.00
_cell.angle_gamma   90.00
#
_symmetry.space_group_name_H-M   'P 1'
#
loop_
_entity.id
_entity.type
_entity.pdbx_description
1 polymer ?
#
loop_
_entity_poly.entity_id
_entity_poly.type
_entity_poly.pdbx_seq_one_letter_code
_entity_poly.pdbx_strand_id
1 'polypeptide(L)'
;MQIAKPPSDENTYINNQLNLIKNKINQVFLLLQIQESSFSVDDIYNQYKGKPTKKNIGIIDYYNQYLQKNKKLINIEIKQITWNKFNYIYNDVKDFIKWKFNQNEILLKELDYSFIVEFEYYLKTEKHQKQVTVNKALQRFKKVVKTALTDKLIDAYPFTEHKLKKL
;
A
#
# COMPACT_ATOMS: atom_id res chain seq x y z
N MET A 1 -8.69 -33.30 5.09
CA MET A 1 -7.23 -33.39 5.02
C MET A 1 -6.89 -34.81 4.53
N GLN A 2 -6.20 -34.94 3.39
CA GLN A 2 -5.76 -36.26 2.92
C GLN A 2 -4.54 -36.69 3.73
N ILE A 3 -4.65 -37.80 4.43
CA ILE A 3 -3.56 -38.43 5.17
C ILE A 3 -3.12 -39.64 4.35
N ALA A 4 -1.82 -39.77 4.10
CA ALA A 4 -1.28 -40.97 3.45
C ALA A 4 -1.57 -42.21 4.32
N LYS A 5 -2.11 -43.30 3.72
CA LYS A 5 -2.51 -44.50 4.45
C LYS A 5 -1.31 -45.17 5.10
N PRO A 6 -1.39 -45.57 6.39
CA PRO A 6 -0.38 -46.43 7.00
C PRO A 6 -0.54 -47.89 6.55
N PRO A 7 0.51 -48.77 6.63
CA PRO A 7 1.82 -48.53 7.18
C PRO A 7 2.95 -48.75 6.15
N SER A 8 3.65 -47.69 5.82
CA SER A 8 5.01 -47.84 5.32
C SER A 8 5.84 -46.72 5.96
N ASP A 9 7.12 -46.89 6.14
CA ASP A 9 8.03 -45.86 6.68
C ASP A 9 7.97 -44.59 5.84
N GLU A 10 7.76 -44.71 4.54
CA GLU A 10 7.57 -43.61 3.60
C GLU A 10 6.30 -42.80 3.88
N ASN A 11 5.19 -43.45 4.15
CA ASN A 11 3.92 -42.79 4.50
C ASN A 11 4.02 -42.06 5.86
N THR A 12 4.70 -42.63 6.81
CA THR A 12 4.99 -42.00 8.11
C THR A 12 5.87 -40.75 7.93
N TYR A 13 6.91 -40.83 7.09
CA TYR A 13 7.74 -39.69 6.77
C TYR A 13 6.94 -38.57 6.10
N ILE A 14 6.13 -38.87 5.08
CA ILE A 14 5.28 -37.91 4.39
C ILE A 14 4.31 -37.22 5.37
N ASN A 15 3.63 -37.99 6.23
CA ASN A 15 2.71 -37.45 7.22
C ASN A 15 3.41 -36.53 8.23
N ASN A 16 4.62 -36.88 8.65
CA ASN A 16 5.43 -36.02 9.52
C ASN A 16 5.80 -34.71 8.84
N GLN A 17 6.19 -34.74 7.56
CA GLN A 17 6.47 -33.52 6.78
C GLN A 17 5.21 -32.64 6.62
N LEU A 18 4.06 -33.23 6.33
CA LEU A 18 2.78 -32.50 6.25
C LEU A 18 2.40 -31.84 7.58
N ASN A 19 2.64 -32.55 8.71
CA ASN A 19 2.39 -31.99 10.04
C ASN A 19 3.35 -30.84 10.36
N LEU A 20 4.63 -30.92 9.97
CA LEU A 20 5.57 -29.82 10.13
C LEU A 20 5.16 -28.58 9.34
N ILE A 21 4.73 -28.76 8.08
CA ILE A 21 4.22 -27.65 7.25
C ILE A 21 2.98 -27.03 7.89
N LYS A 22 2.01 -27.85 8.32
CA LYS A 22 0.80 -27.41 9.00
C LYS A 22 1.12 -26.59 10.25
N ASN A 23 2.02 -27.10 11.09
CA ASN A 23 2.41 -26.41 12.32
C ASN A 23 3.10 -25.07 12.03
N LYS A 24 3.97 -25.02 11.03
CA LYS A 24 4.60 -23.76 10.58
C LYS A 24 3.57 -22.73 10.09
N ILE A 25 2.61 -23.16 9.28
CA ILE A 25 1.53 -22.28 8.77
C ILE A 25 0.68 -21.76 9.94
N ASN A 26 0.32 -22.63 10.89
CA ASN A 26 -0.44 -22.23 12.08
C ASN A 26 0.34 -21.23 12.96
N GLN A 27 1.65 -21.41 13.15
CA GLN A 27 2.48 -20.44 13.88
C GLN A 27 2.49 -19.09 13.18
N VAL A 28 2.64 -19.06 11.86
CA VAL A 28 2.60 -17.83 11.07
C VAL A 28 1.23 -17.15 11.20
N PHE A 29 0.14 -17.91 11.09
CA PHE A 29 -1.22 -17.39 11.25
C PHE A 29 -1.41 -16.71 12.62
N LEU A 30 -1.04 -17.38 13.70
CA LEU A 30 -1.12 -16.84 15.06
C LEU A 30 -0.25 -15.59 15.24
N LEU A 31 0.95 -15.59 14.68
CA LEU A 31 1.85 -14.45 14.73
C LEU A 31 1.23 -13.22 14.04
N LEU A 32 0.69 -13.39 12.83
CA LEU A 32 0.02 -12.31 12.09
C LEU A 32 -1.24 -11.84 12.81
N GLN A 33 -2.01 -12.74 13.42
CA GLN A 33 -3.20 -12.40 14.19
C GLN A 33 -2.89 -11.51 15.41
N ILE A 34 -1.71 -11.68 16.01
CA ILE A 34 -1.27 -10.87 17.15
C ILE A 34 -0.69 -9.52 16.67
N GLN A 35 0.00 -9.51 15.55
CA GLN A 35 0.75 -8.34 15.07
C GLN A 35 -0.08 -7.40 14.20
N GLU A 36 -1.09 -7.89 13.50
CA GLU A 36 -1.85 -7.15 12.51
C GLU A 36 -3.37 -7.29 12.73
N SER A 37 -4.09 -6.18 12.55
CA SER A 37 -5.55 -6.15 12.63
C SER A 37 -6.23 -6.84 11.45
N SER A 38 -5.54 -6.95 10.31
CA SER A 38 -6.00 -7.68 9.12
C SER A 38 -4.81 -8.18 8.30
N PHE A 39 -4.92 -9.41 7.78
CA PHE A 39 -3.93 -10.01 6.89
C PHE A 39 -4.62 -10.95 5.89
N SER A 40 -3.97 -11.19 4.76
CA SER A 40 -4.45 -12.04 3.67
C SER A 40 -3.77 -13.42 3.68
N VAL A 41 -4.27 -14.34 2.86
CA VAL A 41 -3.62 -15.64 2.62
C VAL A 41 -2.21 -15.47 2.04
N ASP A 42 -2.00 -14.43 1.20
CA ASP A 42 -0.70 -14.13 0.62
C ASP A 42 0.31 -13.68 1.68
N ASP A 43 -0.14 -12.95 2.71
CA ASP A 43 0.72 -12.57 3.84
C ASP A 43 1.20 -13.80 4.60
N ILE A 44 0.30 -14.77 4.87
CA ILE A 44 0.65 -16.06 5.49
C ILE A 44 1.67 -16.81 4.62
N TYR A 45 1.42 -16.91 3.31
CA TYR A 45 2.31 -17.59 2.38
C TYR A 45 3.69 -16.94 2.32
N ASN A 46 3.75 -15.61 2.23
CA ASN A 46 5.01 -14.87 2.20
C ASN A 46 5.80 -15.04 3.50
N GLN A 47 5.15 -14.94 4.66
CA GLN A 47 5.77 -15.15 5.95
C GLN A 47 6.28 -16.60 6.09
N TYR A 48 5.49 -17.61 5.67
CA TYR A 48 5.90 -19.01 5.64
C TYR A 48 7.16 -19.24 4.80
N LYS A 49 7.29 -18.54 3.67
CA LYS A 49 8.46 -18.57 2.78
C LYS A 49 9.64 -17.72 3.28
N GLY A 50 9.52 -17.09 4.45
CA GLY A 50 10.56 -16.19 4.97
C GLY A 50 10.71 -14.88 4.19
N LYS A 51 9.71 -14.52 3.36
CA LYS A 51 9.67 -13.23 2.71
C LYS A 51 9.14 -12.20 3.71
N PRO A 52 9.69 -10.97 3.75
CA PRO A 52 9.14 -9.92 4.62
C PRO A 52 7.68 -9.69 4.24
N THR A 53 6.78 -9.74 5.22
CA THR A 53 5.40 -9.30 5.05
C THR A 53 5.41 -7.81 4.78
N LYS A 54 4.69 -7.39 3.74
CA LYS A 54 4.48 -5.97 3.49
C LYS A 54 3.61 -5.45 4.61
N LYS A 55 4.07 -4.41 5.31
CA LYS A 55 3.25 -3.74 6.31
C LYS A 55 1.95 -3.29 5.63
N ASN A 56 0.81 -3.62 6.24
CA ASN A 56 -0.49 -3.08 5.85
C ASN A 56 -0.53 -1.60 6.26
N ILE A 57 0.20 -0.77 5.52
CA ILE A 57 0.27 0.67 5.78
C ILE A 57 -0.80 1.38 4.96
N GLY A 58 -1.53 2.28 5.60
CA GLY A 58 -2.50 3.13 4.92
C GLY A 58 -1.82 4.22 4.08
N ILE A 59 -2.52 4.68 3.05
CA ILE A 59 -2.00 5.74 2.18
C ILE A 59 -1.84 7.06 2.90
N ILE A 60 -2.78 7.42 3.78
CA ILE A 60 -2.75 8.68 4.53
C ILE A 60 -1.63 8.63 5.56
N ASP A 61 -1.48 7.50 6.27
CA ASP A 61 -0.39 7.30 7.21
C ASP A 61 0.98 7.37 6.52
N TYR A 62 1.16 6.65 5.40
CA TYR A 62 2.40 6.71 4.62
C TYR A 62 2.70 8.11 4.09
N TYR A 63 1.69 8.80 3.54
CA TYR A 63 1.88 10.16 3.03
C TYR A 63 2.25 11.13 4.16
N ASN A 64 1.65 10.98 5.35
CA ASN A 64 2.04 11.76 6.52
C ASN A 64 3.49 11.49 6.92
N GLN A 65 3.93 10.23 6.96
CA GLN A 65 5.33 9.88 7.22
C GLN A 65 6.27 10.53 6.19
N TYR A 66 5.90 10.51 4.90
CA TYR A 66 6.63 11.19 3.84
C TYR A 66 6.74 12.71 4.11
N LEU A 67 5.65 13.36 4.51
CA LEU A 67 5.63 14.79 4.85
C LEU A 67 6.51 15.10 6.06
N GLN A 68 6.45 14.29 7.13
CA GLN A 68 7.28 14.49 8.33
C GLN A 68 8.77 14.33 8.03
N LYS A 69 9.14 13.35 7.21
CA LYS A 69 10.52 13.17 6.74
C LYS A 69 11.01 14.39 5.96
N ASN A 70 10.20 14.85 4.99
CA ASN A 70 10.56 16.02 4.17
C ASN A 70 10.52 17.34 4.95
N LYS A 71 9.71 17.45 6.01
CA LYS A 71 9.68 18.63 6.88
C LYS A 71 11.04 18.92 7.51
N LYS A 72 11.79 17.88 7.87
CA LYS A 72 13.14 18.01 8.44
C LYS A 72 14.17 18.51 7.41
N LEU A 73 13.85 18.42 6.11
CA LEU A 73 14.73 18.85 5.02
C LEU A 73 14.42 20.27 4.52
N ILE A 74 13.46 20.95 5.14
CA ILE A 74 13.13 22.34 4.78
C ILE A 74 14.35 23.22 5.05
N ASN A 75 14.67 24.08 4.08
CA ASN A 75 15.86 24.95 4.02
C ASN A 75 17.20 24.21 3.89
N ILE A 76 17.21 22.88 3.77
CA ILE A 76 18.39 22.06 3.47
C ILE A 76 18.31 21.60 2.01
N GLU A 77 17.27 20.84 1.65
CA GLU A 77 17.08 20.29 0.30
C GLU A 77 15.84 20.83 -0.39
N ILE A 78 14.82 21.23 0.37
CA ILE A 78 13.55 21.73 -0.17
C ILE A 78 13.16 23.07 0.45
N LYS A 79 12.43 23.88 -0.33
CA LYS A 79 11.84 25.13 0.15
C LYS A 79 10.55 24.87 0.91
N GLN A 80 10.22 25.71 1.91
CA GLN A 80 8.95 25.67 2.64
C GLN A 80 7.74 25.62 1.69
N ILE A 81 7.76 26.43 0.63
CA ILE A 81 6.67 26.47 -0.35
C ILE A 81 6.48 25.12 -1.07
N THR A 82 7.56 24.36 -1.28
CA THR A 82 7.49 23.02 -1.88
C THR A 82 6.83 22.06 -0.92
N TRP A 83 7.20 22.06 0.35
CA TRP A 83 6.58 21.24 1.39
C TRP A 83 5.06 21.55 1.50
N ASN A 84 4.69 22.85 1.55
CA ASN A 84 3.29 23.28 1.60
C ASN A 84 2.47 22.70 0.44
N LYS A 85 3.03 22.69 -0.78
CA LYS A 85 2.37 22.10 -1.94
C LYS A 85 2.12 20.60 -1.81
N PHE A 86 3.01 19.83 -1.20
CA PHE A 86 2.78 18.42 -0.90
C PHE A 86 1.71 18.25 0.19
N ASN A 87 1.73 19.11 1.20
CA ASN A 87 0.73 19.07 2.28
C ASN A 87 -0.69 19.39 1.77
N TYR A 88 -0.85 20.29 0.81
CA TYR A 88 -2.14 20.52 0.16
C TYR A 88 -2.66 19.25 -0.54
N ILE A 89 -1.80 18.57 -1.28
CA ILE A 89 -2.21 17.32 -1.97
C ILE A 89 -2.51 16.20 -0.97
N TYR A 90 -1.79 16.12 0.14
CA TYR A 90 -2.13 15.22 1.24
C TYR A 90 -3.58 15.42 1.71
N ASN A 91 -3.99 16.66 1.95
CA ASN A 91 -5.36 16.97 2.34
C ASN A 91 -6.36 16.62 1.23
N ASP A 92 -6.06 16.93 -0.04
CA ASP A 92 -6.92 16.57 -1.16
C ASP A 92 -7.11 15.04 -1.27
N VAL A 93 -6.06 14.23 -1.07
CA VAL A 93 -6.15 12.76 -1.06
C VAL A 93 -6.99 12.27 0.11
N LYS A 94 -6.81 12.85 1.31
CA LYS A 94 -7.59 12.50 2.49
C LYS A 94 -9.09 12.81 2.29
N ASP A 95 -9.40 14.00 1.77
CA ASP A 95 -10.77 14.42 1.47
C ASP A 95 -11.40 13.51 0.40
N PHE A 96 -10.63 13.14 -0.63
CA PHE A 96 -11.08 12.22 -1.67
C PHE A 96 -11.43 10.84 -1.11
N ILE A 97 -10.58 10.27 -0.27
CA ILE A 97 -10.84 8.96 0.36
C ILE A 97 -12.12 9.03 1.19
N LYS A 98 -12.32 10.11 1.93
CA LYS A 98 -13.54 10.32 2.70
C LYS A 98 -14.78 10.44 1.81
N TRP A 99 -14.67 11.21 0.74
CA TRP A 99 -15.77 11.44 -0.21
C TRP A 99 -16.16 10.19 -0.98
N LYS A 100 -15.15 9.45 -1.53
CA LYS A 100 -15.41 8.31 -2.42
C LYS A 100 -15.75 7.04 -1.67
N PHE A 101 -15.02 6.74 -0.59
CA PHE A 101 -15.08 5.46 0.11
C PHE A 101 -15.77 5.55 1.48
N ASN A 102 -16.09 6.76 1.94
CA ASN A 102 -16.58 7.02 3.30
C ASN A 102 -15.69 6.45 4.41
N GLN A 103 -14.39 6.38 4.13
CA GLN A 103 -13.35 5.87 5.03
C GLN A 103 -12.35 6.98 5.36
N ASN A 104 -11.56 6.80 6.42
CA ASN A 104 -10.48 7.72 6.77
C ASN A 104 -9.13 7.27 6.22
N GLU A 105 -9.05 6.02 5.76
CA GLU A 105 -7.83 5.37 5.29
C GLU A 105 -8.19 4.26 4.30
N ILE A 106 -7.28 3.98 3.36
CA ILE A 106 -7.25 2.78 2.53
C ILE A 106 -5.82 2.24 2.50
N LEU A 107 -5.68 0.94 2.25
CA LEU A 107 -4.34 0.35 2.23
C LEU A 107 -3.56 0.82 1.00
N LEU A 108 -2.29 1.14 1.20
CA LEU A 108 -1.40 1.60 0.14
C LEU A 108 -1.28 0.56 -1.01
N LYS A 109 -1.38 -0.74 -0.68
CA LYS A 109 -1.38 -1.84 -1.66
C LYS A 109 -2.65 -1.91 -2.52
N GLU A 110 -3.73 -1.25 -2.10
CA GLU A 110 -5.00 -1.18 -2.83
C GLU A 110 -5.04 -0.04 -3.86
N LEU A 111 -3.96 0.77 -3.91
CA LEU A 111 -3.85 1.79 -4.93
C LEU A 111 -3.70 1.16 -6.32
N ASP A 112 -4.68 1.40 -7.15
CA ASP A 112 -4.72 0.98 -8.54
C ASP A 112 -4.86 2.17 -9.51
N TYR A 113 -4.91 1.87 -10.79
CA TYR A 113 -5.16 2.88 -11.83
C TYR A 113 -6.52 3.56 -11.66
N SER A 114 -7.55 2.81 -11.24
CA SER A 114 -8.90 3.35 -11.03
C SER A 114 -8.90 4.44 -9.96
N PHE A 115 -8.18 4.23 -8.85
CA PHE A 115 -8.02 5.26 -7.82
C PHE A 115 -7.47 6.57 -8.39
N ILE A 116 -6.47 6.50 -9.28
CA ILE A 116 -5.85 7.69 -9.86
C ILE A 116 -6.82 8.45 -10.77
N VAL A 117 -7.59 7.72 -11.59
CA VAL A 117 -8.60 8.31 -12.48
C VAL A 117 -9.71 8.98 -11.69
N GLU A 118 -10.21 8.33 -10.66
CA GLU A 118 -11.26 8.84 -9.79
C GLU A 118 -10.79 10.04 -8.95
N PHE A 119 -9.54 10.03 -8.50
CA PHE A 119 -8.95 11.19 -7.82
C PHE A 119 -8.82 12.39 -8.77
N GLU A 120 -8.39 12.18 -10.03
CA GLU A 120 -8.38 13.22 -11.05
C GLU A 120 -9.79 13.79 -11.29
N TYR A 121 -10.79 12.91 -11.38
CA TYR A 121 -12.20 13.31 -11.53
C TYR A 121 -12.66 14.17 -10.34
N TYR A 122 -12.44 13.72 -9.11
CA TYR A 122 -12.77 14.44 -7.89
C TYR A 122 -12.15 15.84 -7.83
N LEU A 123 -10.86 15.97 -8.17
CA LEU A 123 -10.20 17.28 -8.19
C LEU A 123 -10.86 18.27 -9.16
N LYS A 124 -11.44 17.77 -10.26
CA LYS A 124 -12.14 18.59 -11.27
C LYS A 124 -13.56 18.94 -10.85
N THR A 125 -14.33 17.97 -10.39
CA THR A 125 -15.77 18.10 -10.14
C THR A 125 -16.07 18.65 -8.76
N GLU A 126 -15.45 18.13 -7.73
CA GLU A 126 -15.73 18.53 -6.34
C GLU A 126 -14.84 19.70 -5.88
N LYS A 127 -13.58 19.69 -6.27
CA LYS A 127 -12.64 20.78 -5.92
C LYS A 127 -12.57 21.88 -6.97
N HIS A 128 -13.27 21.75 -8.10
CA HIS A 128 -13.32 22.71 -9.21
C HIS A 128 -11.95 23.20 -9.70
N GLN A 129 -10.94 22.32 -9.63
CA GLN A 129 -9.58 22.67 -10.02
C GLN A 129 -9.40 22.66 -11.54
N LYS A 130 -8.67 23.67 -12.06
CA LYS A 130 -8.28 23.73 -13.47
C LYS A 130 -7.29 22.60 -13.81
N GLN A 131 -7.28 22.13 -15.06
CA GLN A 131 -6.44 21.02 -15.52
C GLN A 131 -4.96 21.21 -15.17
N VAL A 132 -4.43 22.45 -15.28
CA VAL A 132 -3.02 22.76 -14.89
C VAL A 132 -2.75 22.41 -13.42
N THR A 133 -3.71 22.75 -12.53
CA THR A 133 -3.58 22.49 -11.09
C THR A 133 -3.68 20.99 -10.81
N VAL A 134 -4.65 20.32 -11.45
CA VAL A 134 -4.84 18.85 -11.36
C VAL A 134 -3.58 18.13 -11.81
N ASN A 135 -2.99 18.49 -12.94
CA ASN A 135 -1.74 17.90 -13.42
C ASN A 135 -0.60 18.04 -12.40
N LYS A 136 -0.47 19.23 -11.77
CA LYS A 136 0.54 19.47 -10.71
C LYS A 136 0.25 18.67 -9.45
N ALA A 137 -1.02 18.48 -9.09
CA ALA A 137 -1.44 17.63 -7.97
C ALA A 137 -1.05 16.17 -8.21
N LEU A 138 -1.42 15.63 -9.36
CA LEU A 138 -1.08 14.25 -9.75
C LEU A 138 0.43 14.01 -9.84
N GLN A 139 1.21 14.97 -10.36
CA GLN A 139 2.67 14.85 -10.39
C GLN A 139 3.28 14.73 -8.98
N ARG A 140 2.76 15.48 -7.99
CA ARG A 140 3.24 15.40 -6.61
C ARG A 140 2.82 14.10 -5.95
N PHE A 141 1.56 13.70 -6.14
CA PHE A 141 1.06 12.42 -5.63
C PHE A 141 1.85 11.24 -6.24
N LYS A 142 2.09 11.28 -7.54
CA LYS A 142 2.96 10.34 -8.27
C LYS A 142 4.34 10.20 -7.63
N LYS A 143 4.95 11.29 -7.17
CA LYS A 143 6.25 11.26 -6.50
C LYS A 143 6.19 10.50 -5.17
N VAL A 144 5.16 10.73 -4.36
CA VAL A 144 4.96 10.04 -3.08
C VAL A 144 4.76 8.53 -3.30
N VAL A 145 3.89 8.15 -4.24
CA VAL A 145 3.63 6.74 -4.57
C VAL A 145 4.87 6.06 -5.16
N LYS A 146 5.67 6.77 -5.96
CA LYS A 146 6.94 6.25 -6.46
C LYS A 146 7.93 5.95 -5.32
N THR A 147 7.96 6.79 -4.29
CA THR A 147 8.76 6.52 -3.09
C THR A 147 8.28 5.25 -2.38
N ALA A 148 6.96 5.05 -2.25
CA ALA A 148 6.39 3.83 -1.68
C ALA A 148 6.77 2.56 -2.46
N LEU A 149 6.84 2.65 -3.79
CA LEU A 149 7.35 1.56 -4.63
C LEU A 149 8.84 1.29 -4.36
N THR A 150 9.65 2.33 -4.24
CA THR A 150 11.09 2.21 -3.90
C THR A 150 11.27 1.60 -2.51
N ASP A 151 10.41 1.95 -1.55
CA ASP A 151 10.40 1.40 -0.19
C ASP A 151 9.80 -0.03 -0.15
N LYS A 152 9.44 -0.60 -1.32
CA LYS A 152 8.85 -1.95 -1.47
C LYS A 152 7.55 -2.17 -0.71
N LEU A 153 6.78 -1.12 -0.50
CA LEU A 153 5.48 -1.16 0.17
C LEU A 153 4.33 -1.48 -0.79
N ILE A 154 4.55 -1.30 -2.09
CA ILE A 154 3.65 -1.70 -3.18
C ILE A 154 4.43 -2.49 -4.24
N ASP A 155 3.75 -3.41 -4.94
CA ASP A 155 4.36 -4.25 -5.99
C ASP A 155 4.23 -3.65 -7.37
N ALA A 156 3.13 -2.95 -7.62
CA ALA A 156 2.83 -2.32 -8.89
C ALA A 156 2.74 -0.81 -8.74
N TYR A 157 3.12 -0.11 -9.80
CA TYR A 157 3.04 1.35 -9.82
C TYR A 157 1.74 1.80 -10.47
N PRO A 158 0.76 2.35 -9.72
CA PRO A 158 -0.58 2.64 -10.24
C PRO A 158 -0.62 3.73 -11.31
N PHE A 159 0.45 4.51 -11.45
CA PHE A 159 0.57 5.54 -12.48
C PHE A 159 1.20 5.07 -13.79
N THR A 160 1.48 3.79 -13.98
CA THR A 160 2.18 3.27 -15.17
C THR A 160 1.48 3.68 -16.46
N GLU A 161 0.17 3.54 -16.53
CA GLU A 161 -0.65 3.84 -17.70
C GLU A 161 -1.23 5.27 -17.68
N HIS A 162 -1.11 5.98 -16.56
CA HIS A 162 -1.70 7.30 -16.41
C HIS A 162 -0.88 8.37 -17.13
N LYS A 163 -1.48 8.98 -18.15
CA LYS A 163 -0.92 10.11 -18.90
C LYS A 163 -1.59 11.42 -18.44
N LEU A 164 -0.78 12.40 -18.11
CA LEU A 164 -1.30 13.74 -17.83
C LEU A 164 -1.97 14.31 -19.07
N LYS A 165 -3.15 14.91 -18.91
CA LYS A 165 -3.87 15.52 -20.03
C LYS A 165 -3.11 16.74 -20.53
N LYS A 166 -2.98 16.87 -21.86
CA LYS A 166 -2.47 18.08 -22.49
C LYS A 166 -3.42 19.26 -22.21
N LEU A 167 -2.87 20.44 -22.08
CA LEU A 167 -3.59 21.70 -21.90
C LEU A 167 -4.03 22.24 -23.23
#